data_d73161568ad30704e7cf9d76cf70652c
#
_entry.id   d73161568ad30704e7cf9d76cf70652c
#
_cell.length_a   1.000
_cell.length_b   1.000
_cell.length_c   1.000
_cell.angle_alpha   90.00
_cell.angle_beta   90.00
_cell.angle_gamma   90.00
#
_symmetry.space_group_name_H-M   'P 1'
#
loop_
_entity.id
_entity.type
_entity.pdbx_description
1 polymer ?
#
loop_
_entity_poly.entity_id
_entity_poly.type
_entity_poly.pdbx_seq_one_letter_code
_entity_poly.pdbx_strand_id
1 'polypeptide(L)'
;MTKNTHLEHPEDVILSGDLTVLNWFNSTDVWTNCNLSVKIDGSPAIVWGTNPSSGNYFVGTKSVFNKKLIKINESHEDIDKNHTGNVAAILHKCFDYLPQTDGIFQGDFIGFGGDDCYQPNTITYYFPEKVRHSIIIAPHTVYTAEDDLRNAIAHPMGDIYFTNNTLIDNDVLWFQPHATIENDTEDIKNRCKFARQIATLCQFPDVKQVARIKKQLNSCIRNDIELDDITLEALASDNKCDINVLRLWKLVASIKTDLLLLINTDHDVECYIEEERCGHEGYVLSNEFGTFKVVNRLGFSKANFNLSKMR
;
A
#
# COMPACT_ATOMS: atom_id res chain seq x y z
N MET A 1 -14.42 -7.64 -7.57
CA MET A 1 -14.02 -8.32 -6.32
C MET A 1 -12.57 -8.76 -6.47
N THR A 2 -11.68 -8.09 -5.85
CA THR A 2 -10.23 -8.33 -5.99
C THR A 2 -9.81 -9.39 -4.99
N LYS A 3 -9.40 -10.57 -5.50
CA LYS A 3 -8.57 -11.50 -4.73
C LYS A 3 -7.41 -10.72 -4.12
N ASN A 4 -6.92 -11.17 -2.96
CA ASN A 4 -5.79 -10.62 -2.20
C ASN A 4 -4.55 -10.39 -3.11
N THR A 5 -4.59 -9.35 -3.92
CA THR A 5 -3.55 -8.94 -4.88
C THR A 5 -2.92 -7.65 -4.38
N HIS A 6 -1.62 -7.50 -4.63
CA HIS A 6 -0.95 -6.22 -4.37
C HIS A 6 -1.69 -5.08 -5.10
N LEU A 7 -1.91 -3.97 -4.39
CA LEU A 7 -2.48 -2.77 -4.99
C LEU A 7 -1.59 -2.30 -6.15
N GLU A 8 -2.21 -1.99 -7.28
CA GLU A 8 -1.53 -1.49 -8.46
C GLU A 8 -1.27 0.03 -8.35
N HIS A 9 -0.27 0.49 -9.07
CA HIS A 9 -0.13 1.91 -9.34
C HIS A 9 -1.07 2.32 -10.48
N PRO A 10 -1.73 3.50 -10.40
CA PRO A 10 -2.67 3.91 -11.44
C PRO A 10 -2.03 3.99 -12.83
N GLU A 11 -0.79 4.46 -12.93
CA GLU A 11 -0.05 4.50 -14.20
C GLU A 11 0.21 3.13 -14.81
N ASP A 12 0.35 2.09 -14.00
CA ASP A 12 0.62 0.74 -14.51
C ASP A 12 -0.63 0.08 -15.12
N VAL A 13 -1.81 0.48 -14.66
CA VAL A 13 -3.09 -0.03 -15.17
C VAL A 13 -3.35 0.46 -16.59
N ILE A 14 -2.95 1.70 -16.91
CA ILE A 14 -3.15 2.29 -18.24
C ILE A 14 -2.45 1.51 -19.35
N LEU A 15 -1.36 0.78 -19.04
CA LEU A 15 -0.62 -0.02 -20.04
C LEU A 15 -1.46 -1.11 -20.69
N SER A 16 -2.51 -1.57 -20.02
CA SER A 16 -3.44 -2.58 -20.55
C SER A 16 -4.58 -2.00 -21.41
N GLY A 17 -4.65 -0.68 -21.53
CA GLY A 17 -5.77 0.01 -22.15
C GLY A 17 -6.98 0.19 -21.22
N ASP A 18 -6.85 -0.10 -19.94
CA ASP A 18 -7.89 0.15 -18.96
C ASP A 18 -7.92 1.65 -18.61
N LEU A 19 -8.86 2.35 -19.21
CA LEU A 19 -9.05 3.79 -19.03
C LEU A 19 -9.91 4.16 -17.80
N THR A 20 -10.37 3.18 -17.02
CA THR A 20 -11.13 3.42 -15.77
C THR A 20 -10.31 4.22 -14.77
N VAL A 21 -8.98 4.08 -14.79
CA VAL A 21 -8.05 4.89 -14.00
C VAL A 21 -8.18 6.39 -14.28
N LEU A 22 -8.52 6.80 -15.50
CA LEU A 22 -8.77 8.21 -15.84
C LEU A 22 -10.12 8.70 -15.30
N ASN A 23 -11.11 7.82 -15.11
CA ASN A 23 -12.33 8.13 -14.37
C ASN A 23 -12.02 8.29 -12.89
N TRP A 24 -11.18 7.40 -12.35
CA TRP A 24 -10.73 7.45 -10.97
C TRP A 24 -10.07 8.79 -10.62
N PHE A 25 -9.21 9.35 -11.47
CA PHE A 25 -8.64 10.69 -11.30
C PHE A 25 -9.64 11.84 -11.52
N ASN A 26 -10.65 11.65 -12.38
CA ASN A 26 -11.49 12.75 -12.90
C ASN A 26 -12.83 12.91 -12.16
N SER A 27 -13.19 12.00 -11.27
CA SER A 27 -14.47 12.08 -10.57
C SER A 27 -14.46 13.23 -9.56
N THR A 28 -15.38 14.18 -9.72
CA THR A 28 -15.50 15.35 -8.83
C THR A 28 -16.01 15.01 -7.46
N ASP A 29 -16.79 13.95 -7.33
CA ASP A 29 -17.34 13.48 -6.05
C ASP A 29 -16.35 12.56 -5.32
N VAL A 30 -15.29 12.17 -5.99
CA VAL A 30 -14.24 11.28 -5.49
C VAL A 30 -13.59 11.82 -4.25
N TRP A 31 -13.29 13.13 -4.25
CA TRP A 31 -12.50 13.76 -3.20
C TRP A 31 -13.32 13.99 -1.92
N THR A 32 -14.64 14.08 -2.04
CA THR A 32 -15.55 14.22 -0.88
C THR A 32 -16.04 12.88 -0.33
N ASN A 33 -16.03 11.82 -1.16
CA ASN A 33 -16.52 10.48 -0.82
C ASN A 33 -15.46 9.39 -1.03
N CYS A 34 -14.18 9.74 -1.10
CA CYS A 34 -13.10 8.77 -1.22
C CYS A 34 -12.69 8.24 0.16
N ASN A 35 -12.26 6.98 0.20
CA ASN A 35 -11.53 6.46 1.33
C ASN A 35 -10.04 6.69 1.07
N LEU A 36 -9.46 7.67 1.79
CA LEU A 36 -8.05 8.02 1.73
C LEU A 36 -7.39 7.57 3.03
N SER A 37 -6.34 6.77 2.92
CA SER A 37 -5.53 6.37 4.07
C SER A 37 -4.04 6.58 3.80
N VAL A 38 -3.30 6.92 4.84
CA VAL A 38 -1.84 6.99 4.76
C VAL A 38 -1.27 5.58 4.61
N LYS A 39 -0.38 5.40 3.65
CA LYS A 39 0.36 4.15 3.50
C LYS A 39 1.62 4.21 4.34
N ILE A 40 1.58 3.51 5.45
CA ILE A 40 2.70 3.38 6.38
C ILE A 40 3.64 2.27 5.89
N ASP A 41 4.94 2.46 6.06
CA ASP A 41 5.98 1.51 5.69
C ASP A 41 6.39 0.67 6.91
N GLY A 42 5.62 -0.35 7.22
CA GLY A 42 5.87 -1.27 8.33
C GLY A 42 6.19 -2.69 7.88
N SER A 43 6.76 -3.49 8.77
CA SER A 43 7.10 -4.89 8.50
C SER A 43 7.30 -5.70 9.81
N PRO A 44 6.81 -6.94 9.89
CA PRO A 44 5.99 -7.65 8.91
C PRO A 44 4.53 -7.17 8.89
N ALA A 45 3.80 -7.53 7.83
CA ALA A 45 2.35 -7.40 7.83
C ALA A 45 1.76 -8.44 8.78
N ILE A 46 0.92 -7.99 9.71
CA ILE A 46 0.23 -8.80 10.71
C ILE A 46 -1.24 -8.93 10.32
N VAL A 47 -1.76 -10.15 10.38
CA VAL A 47 -3.18 -10.48 10.20
C VAL A 47 -3.70 -11.06 11.50
N TRP A 48 -4.83 -10.57 11.99
CA TRP A 48 -5.42 -11.04 13.24
C TRP A 48 -6.95 -11.00 13.19
N GLY A 49 -7.58 -11.67 14.14
CA GLY A 49 -9.03 -11.68 14.29
C GLY A 49 -9.59 -13.07 14.53
N THR A 50 -10.82 -13.33 14.06
CA THR A 50 -11.49 -14.62 14.22
C THR A 50 -11.28 -15.48 12.98
N ASN A 51 -10.74 -16.68 13.16
CA ASN A 51 -10.60 -17.66 12.08
C ASN A 51 -11.99 -18.20 11.69
N PRO A 52 -12.45 -18.01 10.46
CA PRO A 52 -13.79 -18.43 10.05
C PRO A 52 -13.99 -19.94 10.07
N SER A 53 -12.91 -20.73 9.98
CA SER A 53 -12.98 -22.20 10.00
C SER A 53 -13.12 -22.79 11.41
N SER A 54 -12.50 -22.19 12.43
CA SER A 54 -12.49 -22.71 13.81
C SER A 54 -13.33 -21.88 14.78
N GLY A 55 -13.58 -20.61 14.46
CA GLY A 55 -14.18 -19.65 15.38
C GLY A 55 -13.22 -19.11 16.45
N ASN A 56 -11.94 -19.53 16.42
CA ASN A 56 -10.95 -19.11 17.41
C ASN A 56 -10.26 -17.80 16.98
N TYR A 57 -9.77 -17.06 17.98
CA TYR A 57 -8.85 -15.96 17.74
C TYR A 57 -7.54 -16.47 17.15
N PHE A 58 -6.98 -15.73 16.23
CA PHE A 58 -5.70 -16.04 15.60
C PHE A 58 -4.86 -14.79 15.33
N VAL A 59 -3.55 -14.99 15.22
CA VAL A 59 -2.61 -14.05 14.62
C VAL A 59 -1.75 -14.75 13.57
N GLY A 60 -1.24 -13.99 12.61
CA GLY A 60 -0.29 -14.50 11.61
C GLY A 60 0.27 -13.41 10.75
N THR A 61 1.03 -13.81 9.75
CA THR A 61 1.45 -12.96 8.65
C THR A 61 0.55 -13.20 7.44
N LYS A 62 0.83 -12.56 6.28
CA LYS A 62 0.11 -12.87 5.02
C LYS A 62 0.11 -14.37 4.64
N SER A 63 0.93 -15.19 5.30
CA SER A 63 0.94 -16.65 5.11
C SER A 63 -0.37 -17.34 5.49
N VAL A 64 -1.24 -16.68 6.27
CA VAL A 64 -2.59 -17.18 6.60
C VAL A 64 -3.50 -17.32 5.37
N PHE A 65 -3.18 -16.61 4.29
CA PHE A 65 -3.91 -16.65 3.01
C PHE A 65 -3.27 -17.60 1.98
N ASN A 66 -2.17 -18.27 2.32
CA ASN A 66 -1.45 -19.14 1.40
C ASN A 66 -2.28 -20.38 1.04
N LYS A 67 -2.23 -20.79 -0.23
CA LYS A 67 -2.96 -21.97 -0.70
C LYS A 67 -2.33 -23.30 -0.27
N LYS A 68 -1.00 -23.36 -0.12
CA LYS A 68 -0.27 -24.61 0.15
C LYS A 68 0.26 -24.72 1.57
N LEU A 69 0.93 -23.68 2.06
CA LEU A 69 1.53 -23.64 3.40
C LEU A 69 0.84 -22.54 4.19
N ILE A 70 -0.30 -22.86 4.77
CA ILE A 70 -1.07 -21.96 5.59
C ILE A 70 -0.46 -21.96 6.99
N LYS A 71 -0.23 -20.77 7.55
CA LYS A 71 0.31 -20.59 8.89
C LYS A 71 -0.65 -19.68 9.68
N ILE A 72 -1.66 -20.29 10.26
CA ILE A 72 -2.59 -19.67 11.20
C ILE A 72 -2.12 -20.05 12.60
N ASN A 73 -2.05 -19.09 13.51
CA ASN A 73 -1.61 -19.35 14.87
C ASN A 73 -2.74 -18.97 15.84
N GLU A 74 -3.37 -19.98 16.42
CA GLU A 74 -4.45 -19.87 17.42
C GLU A 74 -3.92 -20.02 18.85
N SER A 75 -2.61 -20.24 18.99
CA SER A 75 -1.90 -20.37 20.25
C SER A 75 -0.43 -19.97 20.13
N HIS A 76 0.26 -19.79 21.25
CA HIS A 76 1.71 -19.57 21.29
C HIS A 76 2.48 -20.77 20.73
N GLU A 77 2.01 -22.00 20.95
CA GLU A 77 2.61 -23.21 20.41
C GLU A 77 2.54 -23.26 18.87
N ASP A 78 1.45 -22.74 18.27
CA ASP A 78 1.35 -22.64 16.83
C ASP A 78 2.34 -21.62 16.28
N ILE A 79 2.58 -20.51 16.98
CA ILE A 79 3.57 -19.51 16.60
C ILE A 79 4.97 -20.15 16.57
N ASP A 80 5.35 -20.84 17.63
CA ASP A 80 6.65 -21.51 17.75
C ASP A 80 6.87 -22.59 16.67
N LYS A 81 5.80 -23.30 16.32
CA LYS A 81 5.82 -24.31 15.24
C LYS A 81 5.95 -23.70 13.86
N ASN A 82 5.29 -22.57 13.60
CA ASN A 82 5.16 -21.99 12.28
C ASN A 82 6.21 -20.92 11.97
N HIS A 83 6.78 -20.28 13.00
CA HIS A 83 7.66 -19.11 12.84
C HIS A 83 8.88 -19.22 13.77
N THR A 84 9.95 -18.51 13.41
CA THR A 84 11.20 -18.46 14.19
C THR A 84 11.75 -17.02 14.23
N GLY A 85 12.65 -16.76 15.17
CA GLY A 85 13.37 -15.49 15.27
C GLY A 85 12.46 -14.30 15.52
N ASN A 86 12.77 -13.17 14.91
CA ASN A 86 12.07 -11.91 15.16
C ASN A 86 10.57 -11.97 14.82
N VAL A 87 10.20 -12.70 13.75
CA VAL A 87 8.78 -12.83 13.36
C VAL A 87 7.98 -13.56 14.44
N ALA A 88 8.54 -14.62 15.04
CA ALA A 88 7.88 -15.31 16.14
C ALA A 88 7.72 -14.38 17.36
N ALA A 89 8.77 -13.65 17.75
CA ALA A 89 8.71 -12.70 18.85
C ALA A 89 7.64 -11.62 18.64
N ILE A 90 7.52 -11.08 17.42
CA ILE A 90 6.47 -10.10 17.06
C ILE A 90 5.08 -10.75 17.18
N LEU A 91 4.89 -11.96 16.63
CA LEU A 91 3.60 -12.64 16.66
C LEU A 91 3.15 -13.01 18.08
N HIS A 92 4.07 -13.40 18.96
CA HIS A 92 3.75 -13.62 20.37
C HIS A 92 3.20 -12.36 21.04
N LYS A 93 3.86 -11.21 20.82
CA LYS A 93 3.37 -9.93 21.35
C LYS A 93 2.05 -9.48 20.70
N CYS A 94 1.91 -9.71 19.41
CA CYS A 94 0.63 -9.44 18.73
C CYS A 94 -0.50 -10.35 19.27
N PHE A 95 -0.21 -11.60 19.60
CA PHE A 95 -1.19 -12.53 20.19
C PHE A 95 -1.64 -12.08 21.58
N ASP A 96 -0.69 -11.55 22.38
CA ASP A 96 -0.95 -11.06 23.74
C ASP A 96 -1.76 -9.76 23.77
N TYR A 97 -1.52 -8.84 22.83
CA TYR A 97 -1.95 -7.45 22.93
C TYR A 97 -2.99 -7.01 21.88
N LEU A 98 -3.08 -7.67 20.71
CA LEU A 98 -4.10 -7.30 19.74
C LEU A 98 -5.51 -7.71 20.21
N PRO A 99 -6.53 -6.90 19.96
CA PRO A 99 -7.88 -7.18 20.44
C PRO A 99 -8.45 -8.44 19.81
N GLN A 100 -9.02 -9.28 20.66
CA GLN A 100 -9.80 -10.47 20.26
C GLN A 100 -11.21 -10.01 19.88
N THR A 101 -11.39 -9.60 18.66
CA THR A 101 -12.65 -9.07 18.14
C THR A 101 -13.12 -9.84 16.92
N ASP A 102 -14.41 -9.79 16.66
CA ASP A 102 -15.00 -10.34 15.45
C ASP A 102 -14.44 -9.62 14.21
N GLY A 103 -14.21 -10.40 13.15
CA GLY A 103 -13.64 -9.90 11.89
C GLY A 103 -12.20 -10.34 11.68
N ILE A 104 -11.65 -9.96 10.54
CA ILE A 104 -10.27 -10.28 10.14
C ILE A 104 -9.62 -8.98 9.69
N PHE A 105 -8.53 -8.61 10.35
CA PHE A 105 -7.84 -7.34 10.16
C PHE A 105 -6.40 -7.56 9.70
N GLN A 106 -5.85 -6.58 9.01
CA GLN A 106 -4.43 -6.54 8.70
C GLN A 106 -3.88 -5.14 8.95
N GLY A 107 -2.70 -5.09 9.51
CA GLY A 107 -1.88 -3.89 9.63
C GLY A 107 -0.40 -4.24 9.53
N ASP A 108 0.42 -3.23 9.41
CA ASP A 108 1.87 -3.38 9.40
C ASP A 108 2.44 -3.11 10.78
N PHE A 109 3.35 -3.97 11.23
CA PHE A 109 4.05 -3.81 12.50
C PHE A 109 5.12 -2.72 12.38
N ILE A 110 5.12 -1.78 13.33
CA ILE A 110 6.08 -0.66 13.38
C ILE A 110 7.16 -0.91 14.42
N GLY A 111 6.79 -1.40 15.61
CA GLY A 111 7.75 -1.64 16.67
C GLY A 111 7.12 -2.08 17.97
N PHE A 112 7.98 -2.47 18.90
CA PHE A 112 7.62 -2.62 20.32
C PHE A 112 7.75 -1.24 20.97
N GLY A 113 6.84 -0.91 21.87
CA GLY A 113 6.93 0.32 22.62
C GLY A 113 8.21 0.42 23.46
N GLY A 114 8.41 1.58 24.05
CA GLY A 114 9.55 1.85 24.92
C GLY A 114 10.62 2.76 24.28
N ASP A 115 10.44 3.21 23.05
CA ASP A 115 11.32 4.14 22.34
C ASP A 115 10.49 5.24 21.65
N ASP A 116 11.16 6.22 21.06
CA ASP A 116 10.58 7.28 20.21
C ASP A 116 11.03 7.17 18.75
N CYS A 117 11.96 6.26 18.42
CA CYS A 117 12.51 6.06 17.10
C CYS A 117 12.31 4.61 16.64
N TYR A 118 11.69 4.43 15.46
CA TYR A 118 11.38 3.12 14.89
C TYR A 118 11.71 3.06 13.41
N GLN A 119 12.44 2.01 13.00
CA GLN A 119 12.74 1.73 11.59
C GLN A 119 12.27 0.30 11.23
N PRO A 120 10.97 0.10 11.01
CA PRO A 120 10.44 -1.22 10.69
C PRO A 120 10.88 -1.72 9.32
N ASN A 121 11.06 -0.82 8.35
CA ASN A 121 11.50 -1.15 7.00
C ASN A 121 12.38 -0.02 6.41
N THR A 122 11.93 0.70 5.38
CA THR A 122 12.72 1.74 4.70
C THR A 122 12.65 3.07 5.43
N ILE A 123 11.47 3.42 5.95
CA ILE A 123 11.24 4.69 6.64
C ILE A 123 11.58 4.55 8.12
N THR A 124 12.29 5.55 8.65
CA THR A 124 12.48 5.77 10.08
C THR A 124 11.42 6.76 10.55
N TYR A 125 10.69 6.39 11.59
CA TYR A 125 9.64 7.19 12.23
C TYR A 125 10.15 7.72 13.57
N TYR A 126 10.11 9.03 13.77
CA TYR A 126 10.40 9.68 15.05
C TYR A 126 9.10 10.20 15.64
N PHE A 127 8.69 9.62 16.75
CA PHE A 127 7.54 10.07 17.53
C PHE A 127 7.93 11.24 18.42
N PRO A 128 7.01 12.19 18.71
CA PRO A 128 7.33 13.35 19.55
C PRO A 128 7.66 12.97 21.00
N GLU A 129 7.21 11.80 21.45
CA GLU A 129 7.47 11.26 22.77
C GLU A 129 7.68 9.74 22.69
N LYS A 130 8.34 9.24 23.74
CA LYS A 130 8.52 7.79 23.91
C LYS A 130 7.18 7.06 23.96
N VAL A 131 6.98 6.11 23.05
CA VAL A 131 5.74 5.32 22.98
C VAL A 131 5.62 4.41 24.19
N ARG A 132 4.54 4.57 24.97
CA ARG A 132 4.31 3.80 26.21
C ARG A 132 3.52 2.50 25.99
N HIS A 133 2.87 2.36 24.84
CA HIS A 133 2.14 1.15 24.46
C HIS A 133 3.08 -0.04 24.27
N SER A 134 2.57 -1.26 24.36
CA SER A 134 3.37 -2.48 24.20
C SER A 134 3.80 -2.75 22.76
N ILE A 135 2.92 -2.43 21.81
CA ILE A 135 3.16 -2.57 20.35
C ILE A 135 2.59 -1.39 19.59
N ILE A 136 3.13 -1.17 18.39
CA ILE A 136 2.68 -0.14 17.44
C ILE A 136 2.27 -0.83 16.15
N ILE A 137 1.01 -0.66 15.73
CA ILE A 137 0.44 -1.26 14.52
C ILE A 137 -0.18 -0.16 13.65
N ALA A 138 0.09 -0.22 12.35
CA ALA A 138 -0.54 0.60 11.34
C ALA A 138 -1.63 -0.22 10.60
N PRO A 139 -2.90 -0.20 11.06
CA PRO A 139 -3.97 -1.00 10.46
C PRO A 139 -4.44 -0.36 9.15
N HIS A 140 -4.77 -1.18 8.14
CA HIS A 140 -5.14 -0.65 6.82
C HIS A 140 -6.13 -1.49 6.02
N THR A 141 -6.35 -2.76 6.40
CA THR A 141 -7.22 -3.66 5.64
C THR A 141 -8.11 -4.48 6.56
N VAL A 142 -9.33 -4.66 6.15
CA VAL A 142 -10.29 -5.59 6.73
C VAL A 142 -10.62 -6.67 5.69
N TYR A 143 -10.86 -7.89 6.15
CA TYR A 143 -11.21 -8.99 5.25
C TYR A 143 -12.58 -9.54 5.60
N THR A 144 -13.29 -9.98 4.55
CA THR A 144 -14.47 -10.85 4.67
C THR A 144 -14.10 -12.24 4.18
N ALA A 145 -14.40 -13.27 4.98
CA ALA A 145 -14.25 -14.67 4.61
C ALA A 145 -15.39 -15.47 5.23
N GLU A 146 -16.03 -16.36 4.45
CA GLU A 146 -17.14 -17.17 4.94
C GLU A 146 -16.66 -18.38 5.73
N ASP A 147 -15.79 -19.20 5.13
CA ASP A 147 -15.38 -20.49 5.73
C ASP A 147 -13.85 -20.64 5.82
N ASP A 148 -13.08 -19.91 5.02
CA ASP A 148 -11.66 -20.16 4.84
C ASP A 148 -10.90 -18.88 4.47
N LEU A 149 -9.81 -18.62 5.18
CA LEU A 149 -8.93 -17.46 4.93
C LEU A 149 -8.34 -17.43 3.51
N ARG A 150 -8.21 -18.57 2.83
CA ARG A 150 -7.75 -18.64 1.44
C ARG A 150 -8.69 -17.94 0.46
N ASN A 151 -9.95 -17.78 0.84
CA ASN A 151 -10.99 -17.14 0.05
C ASN A 151 -11.28 -15.70 0.51
N ALA A 152 -10.50 -15.19 1.45
CA ALA A 152 -10.69 -13.86 2.03
C ALA A 152 -10.65 -12.76 0.96
N ILE A 153 -11.58 -11.82 1.05
CA ILE A 153 -11.70 -10.65 0.20
C ILE A 153 -11.26 -9.43 1.00
N ALA A 154 -10.27 -8.71 0.47
CA ALA A 154 -9.74 -7.51 1.10
C ALA A 154 -10.62 -6.29 0.83
N HIS A 155 -10.84 -5.48 1.86
CA HIS A 155 -11.50 -4.19 1.81
C HIS A 155 -10.61 -3.14 2.49
N PRO A 156 -10.62 -1.88 2.01
CA PRO A 156 -9.97 -0.80 2.73
C PRO A 156 -10.59 -0.67 4.13
N MET A 157 -9.76 -0.45 5.12
CA MET A 157 -10.23 -0.16 6.47
C MET A 157 -10.65 1.31 6.52
N GLY A 158 -11.94 1.56 6.75
CA GLY A 158 -12.45 2.92 6.96
C GLY A 158 -12.31 3.36 8.42
N ASP A 159 -12.45 4.66 8.67
CA ASP A 159 -12.36 5.28 10.00
C ASP A 159 -13.39 4.72 11.01
N ILE A 160 -14.46 4.10 10.52
CA ILE A 160 -15.54 3.56 11.36
C ILE A 160 -15.03 2.50 12.37
N TYR A 161 -13.96 1.78 12.05
CA TYR A 161 -13.39 0.78 12.95
C TYR A 161 -12.70 1.42 14.16
N PHE A 162 -12.22 2.65 14.03
CA PHE A 162 -11.60 3.41 15.12
C PHE A 162 -12.65 4.15 15.94
N THR A 163 -13.73 4.63 15.31
CA THR A 163 -14.79 5.39 15.99
C THR A 163 -15.74 4.53 16.81
N ASN A 164 -15.91 3.26 16.45
CA ASN A 164 -16.85 2.33 17.11
C ASN A 164 -16.22 1.49 18.25
N ASN A 165 -15.07 1.88 18.78
CA ASN A 165 -14.34 1.16 19.82
C ASN A 165 -13.92 -0.29 19.47
N THR A 166 -14.01 -0.69 18.21
CA THR A 166 -13.71 -2.07 17.79
C THR A 166 -12.23 -2.43 17.96
N LEU A 167 -11.34 -1.45 17.83
CA LEU A 167 -9.88 -1.63 17.94
C LEU A 167 -9.26 -0.81 19.08
N ILE A 168 -10.03 -0.33 20.06
CA ILE A 168 -9.46 0.42 21.19
C ILE A 168 -8.88 -0.57 22.20
N ASP A 169 -7.56 -0.61 22.27
CA ASP A 169 -6.81 -1.29 23.32
C ASP A 169 -5.74 -0.35 23.87
N ASN A 170 -5.56 -0.34 25.21
CA ASN A 170 -4.60 0.55 25.86
C ASN A 170 -3.14 0.10 25.67
N ASP A 171 -2.91 -1.15 25.21
CA ASP A 171 -1.59 -1.71 24.98
C ASP A 171 -1.12 -1.56 23.52
N VAL A 172 -1.99 -1.16 22.61
CA VAL A 172 -1.69 -0.98 21.18
C VAL A 172 -1.76 0.48 20.78
N LEU A 173 -0.66 1.02 20.28
CA LEU A 173 -0.71 2.28 19.55
C LEU A 173 -1.14 2.03 18.11
N TRP A 174 -2.32 2.51 17.75
CA TRP A 174 -2.82 2.47 16.38
C TRP A 174 -2.26 3.66 15.60
N PHE A 175 -1.23 3.39 14.77
CA PHE A 175 -0.56 4.43 13.99
C PHE A 175 -1.22 4.58 12.62
N GLN A 176 -2.24 5.42 12.56
CA GLN A 176 -2.99 5.75 11.34
C GLN A 176 -3.22 7.27 11.27
N PRO A 177 -2.26 8.02 10.72
CA PRO A 177 -2.42 9.47 10.52
C PRO A 177 -3.61 9.80 9.65
N HIS A 178 -4.28 10.90 9.93
CA HIS A 178 -5.38 11.39 9.11
C HIS A 178 -4.83 12.10 7.87
N ALA A 179 -5.41 11.85 6.71
CA ALA A 179 -5.05 12.49 5.46
C ALA A 179 -6.27 13.17 4.83
N THR A 180 -6.05 14.34 4.22
CA THR A 180 -7.07 15.11 3.49
C THR A 180 -6.58 15.51 2.13
N ILE A 181 -7.49 15.74 1.17
CA ILE A 181 -7.16 16.22 -0.18
C ILE A 181 -7.69 17.66 -0.33
N GLU A 182 -6.87 18.54 -0.86
CA GLU A 182 -7.28 19.88 -1.24
C GLU A 182 -8.25 19.86 -2.43
N ASN A 183 -9.21 20.78 -2.46
CA ASN A 183 -10.29 20.78 -3.44
C ASN A 183 -9.89 21.30 -4.83
N ASP A 184 -8.68 21.81 -5.04
CA ASP A 184 -8.23 22.35 -6.34
C ASP A 184 -7.73 21.24 -7.26
N THR A 185 -8.66 20.57 -7.92
CA THR A 185 -8.40 19.44 -8.82
C THR A 185 -8.62 19.75 -10.31
N GLU A 186 -8.82 21.01 -10.68
CA GLU A 186 -9.17 21.37 -12.07
C GLU A 186 -8.04 21.04 -13.06
N ASP A 187 -6.78 21.21 -12.65
CA ASP A 187 -5.64 20.85 -13.51
C ASP A 187 -5.58 19.33 -13.74
N ILE A 188 -5.78 18.52 -12.69
CA ILE A 188 -5.87 17.07 -12.81
C ILE A 188 -6.94 16.66 -13.80
N LYS A 189 -8.14 17.27 -13.73
CA LYS A 189 -9.24 16.98 -14.65
C LYS A 189 -8.89 17.31 -16.10
N ASN A 190 -8.24 18.44 -16.33
CA ASN A 190 -7.83 18.86 -17.67
C ASN A 190 -6.77 17.92 -18.24
N ARG A 191 -5.81 17.50 -17.44
CA ARG A 191 -4.78 16.53 -17.83
C ARG A 191 -5.38 15.13 -18.09
N CYS A 192 -6.40 14.72 -17.35
CA CYS A 192 -7.15 13.49 -17.63
C CYS A 192 -7.88 13.55 -18.98
N LYS A 193 -8.48 14.70 -19.33
CA LYS A 193 -9.08 14.90 -20.65
C LYS A 193 -8.05 14.75 -21.76
N PHE A 194 -6.86 15.35 -21.58
CA PHE A 194 -5.75 15.20 -22.51
C PHE A 194 -5.24 13.76 -22.61
N ALA A 195 -5.09 13.06 -21.48
CA ALA A 195 -4.71 11.66 -21.45
C ALA A 195 -5.70 10.77 -22.24
N ARG A 196 -7.00 11.06 -22.17
CA ARG A 196 -8.01 10.36 -22.99
C ARG A 196 -7.82 10.59 -24.49
N GLN A 197 -7.45 11.79 -24.89
CA GLN A 197 -7.17 12.08 -26.32
C GLN A 197 -5.95 11.28 -26.79
N ILE A 198 -4.87 11.23 -26.00
CA ILE A 198 -3.70 10.40 -26.32
C ILE A 198 -4.09 8.91 -26.39
N ALA A 199 -4.90 8.44 -25.47
CA ALA A 199 -5.33 7.03 -25.44
C ALA A 199 -6.05 6.60 -26.73
N THR A 200 -6.74 7.49 -27.44
CA THR A 200 -7.36 7.18 -28.74
C THR A 200 -6.36 6.89 -29.85
N LEU A 201 -5.12 7.34 -29.68
CA LEU A 201 -4.04 7.14 -30.65
C LEU A 201 -3.19 5.89 -30.32
N CYS A 202 -3.37 5.29 -29.13
CA CYS A 202 -2.55 4.19 -28.65
C CYS A 202 -2.98 2.84 -29.24
N GLN A 203 -1.99 2.05 -29.64
CA GLN A 203 -2.15 0.63 -29.88
C GLN A 203 -1.66 -0.12 -28.64
N PHE A 204 -2.61 -0.53 -27.78
CA PHE A 204 -2.28 -1.14 -26.49
C PHE A 204 -1.68 -2.56 -26.67
N PRO A 205 -0.63 -2.89 -25.88
CA PRO A 205 0.05 -4.19 -25.95
C PRO A 205 -0.80 -5.30 -25.30
N ASP A 206 -0.44 -6.55 -25.62
CA ASP A 206 -1.03 -7.72 -24.98
C ASP A 206 -0.55 -7.89 -23.52
N VAL A 207 -1.22 -8.78 -22.76
CA VAL A 207 -0.95 -9.01 -21.32
C VAL A 207 0.51 -9.39 -21.06
N LYS A 208 1.15 -10.17 -21.95
CA LYS A 208 2.55 -10.59 -21.80
C LYS A 208 3.51 -9.43 -22.02
N GLN A 209 3.23 -8.61 -23.02
CA GLN A 209 3.98 -7.38 -23.29
C GLN A 209 3.84 -6.40 -22.14
N VAL A 210 2.62 -6.19 -21.60
CA VAL A 210 2.38 -5.33 -20.41
C VAL A 210 3.27 -5.77 -19.25
N ALA A 211 3.29 -7.07 -18.93
CA ALA A 211 4.11 -7.58 -17.81
C ALA A 211 5.62 -7.31 -18.03
N ARG A 212 6.11 -7.44 -19.27
CA ARG A 212 7.51 -7.16 -19.60
C ARG A 212 7.83 -5.67 -19.52
N ILE A 213 6.96 -4.83 -20.06
CA ILE A 213 7.07 -3.36 -20.00
C ILE A 213 7.10 -2.89 -18.54
N LYS A 214 6.16 -3.32 -17.71
CA LYS A 214 6.14 -3.02 -16.26
C LYS A 214 7.47 -3.39 -15.58
N LYS A 215 8.02 -4.56 -15.89
CA LYS A 215 9.30 -5.00 -15.32
C LYS A 215 10.45 -4.09 -15.72
N GLN A 216 10.51 -3.63 -16.96
CA GLN A 216 11.55 -2.74 -17.46
C GLN A 216 11.40 -1.32 -16.91
N LEU A 217 10.18 -0.74 -16.89
CA LEU A 217 9.91 0.54 -16.26
C LEU A 217 10.31 0.53 -14.77
N ASN A 218 9.96 -0.54 -14.04
CA ASN A 218 10.39 -0.71 -12.66
C ASN A 218 11.92 -0.79 -12.52
N SER A 219 12.60 -1.43 -13.49
CA SER A 219 14.06 -1.49 -13.50
C SER A 219 14.69 -0.11 -13.72
N CYS A 220 14.15 0.69 -14.64
CA CYS A 220 14.60 2.06 -14.86
C CYS A 220 14.45 2.89 -13.58
N ILE A 221 13.26 2.86 -12.96
CA ILE A 221 12.97 3.61 -11.71
C ILE A 221 13.95 3.21 -10.59
N ARG A 222 14.20 1.90 -10.40
CA ARG A 222 15.11 1.43 -9.34
C ARG A 222 16.57 1.82 -9.54
N ASN A 223 16.99 1.93 -10.80
CA ASN A 223 18.36 2.27 -11.17
C ASN A 223 18.55 3.76 -11.47
N ASP A 224 17.55 4.59 -11.12
CA ASP A 224 17.60 6.05 -11.33
C ASP A 224 17.81 6.45 -12.80
N ILE A 225 17.30 5.62 -13.72
CA ILE A 225 17.36 5.92 -15.14
C ILE A 225 16.19 6.83 -15.46
N GLU A 226 16.49 8.01 -15.98
CA GLU A 226 15.48 8.97 -16.38
C GLU A 226 14.61 8.40 -17.50
N LEU A 227 13.29 8.50 -17.33
CA LEU A 227 12.29 8.07 -18.31
C LEU A 227 12.00 9.24 -19.29
N ASP A 228 13.05 9.75 -19.94
CA ASP A 228 12.96 10.73 -21.02
C ASP A 228 12.44 10.12 -22.33
N ASP A 229 12.28 10.92 -23.37
CA ASP A 229 11.77 10.42 -24.66
C ASP A 229 12.72 9.40 -25.30
N ILE A 230 14.03 9.53 -25.11
CA ILE A 230 15.03 8.60 -25.68
C ILE A 230 14.88 7.23 -25.02
N THR A 231 14.78 7.21 -23.68
CA THR A 231 14.58 5.97 -22.91
C THR A 231 13.24 5.31 -23.26
N LEU A 232 12.17 6.10 -23.41
CA LEU A 232 10.86 5.58 -23.80
C LEU A 232 10.86 5.01 -25.22
N GLU A 233 11.56 5.64 -26.17
CA GLU A 233 11.74 5.12 -27.55
C GLU A 233 12.51 3.79 -27.56
N ALA A 234 13.57 3.67 -26.78
CA ALA A 234 14.31 2.43 -26.63
C ALA A 234 13.41 1.33 -26.05
N LEU A 235 12.67 1.61 -24.96
CA LEU A 235 11.73 0.67 -24.35
C LEU A 235 10.61 0.25 -25.32
N ALA A 236 10.08 1.17 -26.11
CA ALA A 236 9.06 0.87 -27.11
C ALA A 236 9.61 -0.04 -28.22
N SER A 237 10.82 0.23 -28.71
CA SER A 237 11.50 -0.60 -29.70
C SER A 237 11.76 -2.00 -29.20
N ASP A 238 12.34 -2.16 -27.99
CA ASP A 238 12.64 -3.45 -27.38
C ASP A 238 11.40 -4.32 -27.15
N ASN A 239 10.28 -3.68 -26.83
CA ASN A 239 9.02 -4.36 -26.57
C ASN A 239 8.14 -4.47 -27.82
N LYS A 240 8.53 -3.87 -28.94
CA LYS A 240 7.70 -3.78 -30.15
C LYS A 240 6.29 -3.25 -29.84
N CYS A 241 6.22 -2.20 -29.03
CA CYS A 241 4.96 -1.57 -28.64
C CYS A 241 4.89 -0.12 -29.16
N ASP A 242 3.68 0.40 -29.20
CA ASP A 242 3.45 1.80 -29.55
C ASP A 242 4.02 2.72 -28.47
N ILE A 243 4.89 3.66 -28.85
CA ILE A 243 5.49 4.64 -27.93
C ILE A 243 4.43 5.52 -27.25
N ASN A 244 3.29 5.77 -27.90
CA ASN A 244 2.23 6.58 -27.30
C ASN A 244 1.67 5.93 -26.03
N VAL A 245 1.72 4.60 -25.89
CA VAL A 245 1.34 3.92 -24.65
C VAL A 245 2.29 4.26 -23.51
N LEU A 246 3.61 4.34 -23.77
CA LEU A 246 4.59 4.71 -22.75
C LEU A 246 4.52 6.21 -22.40
N ARG A 247 4.26 7.07 -23.37
CA ARG A 247 3.99 8.50 -23.15
C ARG A 247 2.73 8.71 -22.33
N LEU A 248 1.68 7.95 -22.61
CA LEU A 248 0.45 7.96 -21.81
C LEU A 248 0.72 7.47 -20.37
N TRP A 249 1.50 6.41 -20.19
CA TRP A 249 1.94 5.95 -18.87
C TRP A 249 2.67 7.06 -18.10
N LYS A 250 3.64 7.73 -18.75
CA LYS A 250 4.39 8.85 -18.14
C LYS A 250 3.48 10.02 -17.75
N LEU A 251 2.49 10.36 -18.60
CA LEU A 251 1.50 11.40 -18.30
C LEU A 251 0.66 11.00 -17.07
N VAL A 252 0.17 9.77 -17.00
CA VAL A 252 -0.62 9.30 -15.84
C VAL A 252 0.23 9.26 -14.57
N ALA A 253 1.51 8.89 -14.67
CA ALA A 253 2.45 8.96 -13.55
C ALA A 253 2.64 10.41 -13.05
N SER A 254 2.70 11.39 -13.96
CA SER A 254 2.80 12.79 -13.56
C SER A 254 1.49 13.34 -12.97
N ILE A 255 0.32 12.94 -13.48
CA ILE A 255 -0.98 13.27 -12.84
C ILE A 255 -1.04 12.75 -11.42
N LYS A 256 -0.54 11.53 -11.17
CA LYS A 256 -0.43 10.97 -9.82
C LYS A 256 0.50 11.81 -8.92
N THR A 257 1.59 12.33 -9.47
CA THR A 257 2.51 13.20 -8.71
C THR A 257 1.82 14.51 -8.32
N ASP A 258 1.04 15.11 -9.23
CA ASP A 258 0.28 16.32 -8.91
C ASP A 258 -0.79 16.03 -7.83
N LEU A 259 -1.45 14.86 -7.90
CA LEU A 259 -2.38 14.44 -6.85
C LEU A 259 -1.69 14.33 -5.49
N LEU A 260 -0.47 13.77 -5.45
CA LEU A 260 0.30 13.67 -4.20
C LEU A 260 0.55 15.04 -3.55
N LEU A 261 0.74 16.09 -4.35
CA LEU A 261 0.96 17.45 -3.85
C LEU A 261 -0.29 18.08 -3.23
N LEU A 262 -1.48 17.56 -3.53
CA LEU A 262 -2.76 18.01 -2.98
C LEU A 262 -3.16 17.27 -1.69
N ILE A 263 -2.40 16.24 -1.30
CA ILE A 263 -2.71 15.45 -0.10
C ILE A 263 -1.91 15.99 1.08
N ASN A 264 -2.62 16.38 2.12
CA ASN A 264 -2.06 16.79 3.40
C ASN A 264 -2.28 15.71 4.45
N THR A 265 -1.30 15.52 5.32
CA THR A 265 -1.37 14.59 6.45
C THR A 265 -1.17 15.35 7.75
N ASP A 266 -2.07 15.13 8.70
CA ASP A 266 -1.99 15.73 10.03
C ASP A 266 -1.44 14.71 11.03
N HIS A 267 -0.18 14.89 11.41
CA HIS A 267 0.49 14.09 12.45
C HIS A 267 1.80 14.77 12.91
N ASP A 268 2.20 14.45 14.13
CA ASP A 268 3.43 14.96 14.76
C ASP A 268 4.64 14.02 14.58
N VAL A 269 4.48 12.89 13.87
CA VAL A 269 5.55 11.92 13.65
C VAL A 269 6.41 12.36 12.47
N GLU A 270 7.71 12.51 12.67
CA GLU A 270 8.63 12.83 11.59
C GLU A 270 9.12 11.55 10.89
N CYS A 271 9.24 11.63 9.58
CA CYS A 271 9.62 10.51 8.72
C CYS A 271 10.93 10.80 8.00
N TYR A 272 11.85 9.84 7.99
CA TYR A 272 13.13 9.95 7.32
C TYR A 272 13.44 8.69 6.50
N ILE A 273 14.07 8.90 5.35
CA ILE A 273 14.75 7.84 4.59
C ILE A 273 16.25 8.19 4.66
N GLU A 274 17.03 7.32 5.31
CA GLU A 274 18.40 7.64 5.67
C GLU A 274 18.46 8.93 6.53
N GLU A 275 19.09 10.00 6.04
CA GLU A 275 19.17 11.29 6.75
C GLU A 275 18.22 12.36 6.15
N GLU A 276 17.49 12.02 5.08
CA GLU A 276 16.61 12.96 4.40
C GLU A 276 15.18 12.87 4.96
N ARG A 277 14.63 14.02 5.36
CA ARG A 277 13.22 14.11 5.77
C ARG A 277 12.32 13.79 4.58
N CYS A 278 11.37 12.90 4.79
CA CYS A 278 10.39 12.52 3.78
C CYS A 278 8.97 12.56 4.34
N GLY A 279 7.98 12.41 3.47
CA GLY A 279 6.63 12.03 3.87
C GLY A 279 6.56 10.54 4.17
N HIS A 280 5.35 10.05 4.40
CA HIS A 280 5.10 8.61 4.45
C HIS A 280 5.42 7.94 3.09
N GLU A 281 5.33 6.60 3.00
CA GLU A 281 5.48 5.90 1.71
C GLU A 281 4.56 6.46 0.63
N GLY A 282 3.39 6.96 1.02
CA GLY A 282 2.36 7.55 0.20
C GLY A 282 0.98 7.29 0.78
N TYR A 283 0.02 7.04 -0.10
CA TYR A 283 -1.39 6.90 0.27
C TYR A 283 -2.03 5.73 -0.47
N VAL A 284 -3.12 5.24 0.09
CA VAL A 284 -4.08 4.38 -0.60
C VAL A 284 -5.37 5.17 -0.75
N LEU A 285 -5.84 5.30 -1.99
CA LEU A 285 -7.06 6.03 -2.31
C LEU A 285 -8.04 5.11 -3.04
N SER A 286 -9.24 5.03 -2.48
CA SER A 286 -10.31 4.16 -2.96
C SER A 286 -11.56 4.95 -3.29
N ASN A 287 -12.18 4.69 -4.43
CA ASN A 287 -13.46 5.23 -4.84
C ASN A 287 -14.25 4.21 -5.68
N GLU A 288 -15.36 4.61 -6.26
CA GLU A 288 -16.23 3.76 -7.08
C GLU A 288 -15.52 3.14 -8.31
N PHE A 289 -14.43 3.77 -8.80
CA PHE A 289 -13.66 3.29 -9.97
C PHE A 289 -12.48 2.39 -9.59
N GLY A 290 -12.19 2.22 -8.31
CA GLY A 290 -11.15 1.31 -7.85
C GLY A 290 -10.31 1.81 -6.67
N THR A 291 -9.35 0.98 -6.28
CA THR A 291 -8.41 1.25 -5.19
C THR A 291 -6.99 1.20 -5.73
N PHE A 292 -6.23 2.29 -5.56
CA PHE A 292 -4.88 2.41 -6.05
C PHE A 292 -3.95 2.97 -4.98
N LYS A 293 -2.67 2.60 -5.07
CA LYS A 293 -1.62 3.21 -4.25
C LYS A 293 -1.06 4.44 -4.96
N VAL A 294 -1.08 5.55 -4.25
CA VAL A 294 -0.56 6.85 -4.68
C VAL A 294 0.76 7.09 -3.95
N VAL A 295 1.85 6.66 -4.56
CA VAL A 295 3.19 6.64 -3.96
C VAL A 295 4.17 7.39 -4.84
N ASN A 296 5.06 8.18 -4.24
CA ASN A 296 6.22 8.73 -4.94
C ASN A 296 7.21 7.60 -5.27
N ARG A 297 7.02 7.04 -6.47
CA ARG A 297 7.72 5.84 -6.89
C ARG A 297 9.21 6.04 -7.10
N LEU A 298 9.63 7.22 -7.57
CA LEU A 298 11.03 7.53 -7.83
C LEU A 298 11.84 7.58 -6.52
N GLY A 299 11.38 8.33 -5.53
CA GLY A 299 12.07 8.45 -4.25
C GLY A 299 12.05 7.15 -3.44
N PHE A 300 10.87 6.56 -3.24
CA PHE A 300 10.70 5.41 -2.38
C PHE A 300 11.28 4.10 -2.95
N SER A 301 11.11 3.85 -4.25
CA SER A 301 11.59 2.58 -4.86
C SER A 301 13.12 2.49 -4.88
N LYS A 302 13.83 3.61 -5.02
CA LYS A 302 15.29 3.67 -4.96
C LYS A 302 15.82 3.33 -3.57
N ALA A 303 15.24 3.94 -2.54
CA ALA A 303 15.61 3.69 -1.15
C ALA A 303 15.36 2.23 -0.73
N ASN A 304 14.18 1.69 -1.04
CA ASN A 304 13.82 0.29 -0.72
C ASN A 304 14.73 -0.73 -1.43
N PHE A 305 15.19 -0.44 -2.65
CA PHE A 305 16.11 -1.31 -3.37
C PHE A 305 17.52 -1.30 -2.78
N ASN A 306 17.98 -0.15 -2.30
CA ASN A 306 19.32 -0.04 -1.68
C ASN A 306 19.37 -0.79 -0.34
N LEU A 307 18.34 -0.69 0.49
CA LEU A 307 18.22 -1.45 1.74
C LEU A 307 18.21 -2.96 1.53
N SER A 308 17.55 -3.45 0.47
CA SER A 308 17.51 -4.89 0.17
C SER A 308 18.86 -5.47 -0.27
N LYS A 309 19.83 -4.62 -0.69
CA LYS A 309 21.21 -5.02 -1.01
C LYS A 309 22.13 -5.03 0.20
N MET A 310 21.76 -4.34 1.28
CA MET A 310 22.56 -4.25 2.52
C MET A 310 22.19 -5.31 3.56
N ARG A 311 21.08 -6.04 3.33
CA ARG A 311 20.62 -7.19 4.11
C ARG A 311 20.96 -8.50 3.40
#